data_c1915491751e53f0e8aeb5f6eaed575f
#
_entry.id   c1915491751e53f0e8aeb5f6eaed575f
#
_cell.length_a   1.000
_cell.length_b   1.000
_cell.length_c   1.000
_cell.angle_alpha   90.00
_cell.angle_beta   90.00
_cell.angle_gamma   90.00
#
_symmetry.space_group_name_H-M   'P 1'
#
loop_
_entity.id
_entity.type
_entity.pdbx_description
1 polymer ?
#
loop_
_entity_poly.entity_id
_entity_poly.type
_entity_poly.pdbx_seq_one_letter_code
_entity_poly.pdbx_strand_id
1 'polypeptide(L)'
;MLLRQLEYLVTLARERHFGRAAAVCHVTQPTLSAAIRELESELGVLIVERGQRFRGLTPEGERIVEWAHRIIADRDAMHQELALLKEGLSGHLTIGVIPTALAALGLLTTPFRATHPRVQIKILSMSSIEIQRGLDNFDIDAALTYLDNEPLLRVRSHPLYHERYYLVTGDPDLFATRRSVTWAEAAKVPLCLLTPDMQNRRIVDHAFHEAGATPTPVVESNSILGLYTHVRSGLAAVLSQASLHLLGEPNWLRALPLTDPKPERLIGVVYPEREPLQPTARALVEVAQTLDIEAALASIGPPRS
;
A
#
# COMPACT_ATOMS: atom_id res chain seq x y z
N MET A 1 -1.57 -31.40 14.40
CA MET A 1 -1.80 -30.17 13.61
C MET A 1 -1.06 -30.28 12.29
N LEU A 2 -1.78 -30.21 11.17
CA LEU A 2 -1.22 -30.21 9.83
C LEU A 2 -1.18 -28.80 9.28
N LEU A 3 -0.15 -28.45 8.54
CA LEU A 3 0.00 -27.13 7.93
C LEU A 3 -1.20 -26.76 7.02
N ARG A 4 -1.72 -27.77 6.30
CA ARG A 4 -2.92 -27.60 5.46
C ARG A 4 -4.17 -27.18 6.26
N GLN A 5 -4.30 -27.59 7.52
CA GLN A 5 -5.40 -27.13 8.40
C GLN A 5 -5.27 -25.64 8.71
N LEU A 6 -4.04 -25.14 8.91
CA LEU A 6 -3.78 -23.71 9.09
C LEU A 6 -4.07 -22.91 7.81
N GLU A 7 -3.69 -23.42 6.63
CA GLU A 7 -4.03 -22.79 5.34
C GLU A 7 -5.55 -22.71 5.14
N TYR A 8 -6.29 -23.73 5.48
CA TYR A 8 -7.75 -23.72 5.42
C TYR A 8 -8.36 -22.71 6.40
N LEU A 9 -7.81 -22.63 7.62
CA LEU A 9 -8.26 -21.69 8.62
C LEU A 9 -8.06 -20.23 8.17
N VAL A 10 -6.87 -19.89 7.70
CA VAL A 10 -6.54 -18.56 7.18
C VAL A 10 -7.46 -18.20 6.01
N THR A 11 -7.67 -19.14 5.08
CA THR A 11 -8.57 -18.92 3.94
C THR A 11 -10.02 -18.72 4.42
N LEU A 12 -10.48 -19.50 5.41
CA LEU A 12 -11.83 -19.34 5.99
C LEU A 12 -11.99 -17.97 6.67
N ALA A 13 -11.00 -17.54 7.42
CA ALA A 13 -10.99 -16.21 8.07
C ALA A 13 -11.13 -15.07 7.06
N ARG A 14 -10.44 -15.16 5.92
CA ARG A 14 -10.50 -14.20 4.82
C ARG A 14 -11.83 -14.22 4.08
N GLU A 15 -12.28 -15.41 3.66
CA GLU A 15 -13.49 -15.56 2.84
C GLU A 15 -14.79 -15.40 3.64
N ARG A 16 -14.74 -15.60 4.96
CA ARG A 16 -15.89 -15.57 5.87
C ARG A 16 -17.07 -16.42 5.40
N HIS A 17 -16.76 -17.50 4.67
CA HIS A 17 -17.76 -18.42 4.10
C HIS A 17 -17.12 -19.77 3.77
N PHE A 18 -17.59 -20.85 4.40
CA PHE A 18 -17.03 -22.20 4.23
C PHE A 18 -16.98 -22.66 2.77
N GLY A 19 -18.05 -22.42 1.99
CA GLY A 19 -18.10 -22.84 0.58
C GLY A 19 -17.10 -22.08 -0.31
N ARG A 20 -16.94 -20.75 -0.11
CA ARG A 20 -15.95 -19.97 -0.83
C ARG A 20 -14.53 -20.35 -0.45
N ALA A 21 -14.28 -20.50 0.85
CA ALA A 21 -12.98 -20.97 1.34
C ALA A 21 -12.60 -22.33 0.76
N ALA A 22 -13.55 -23.28 0.74
CA ALA A 22 -13.33 -24.59 0.14
C ALA A 22 -13.00 -24.52 -1.35
N ALA A 23 -13.71 -23.67 -2.11
CA ALA A 23 -13.43 -23.45 -3.54
C ALA A 23 -12.02 -22.87 -3.77
N VAL A 24 -11.60 -21.89 -2.96
CA VAL A 24 -10.24 -21.30 -3.02
C VAL A 24 -9.17 -22.34 -2.66
N CYS A 25 -9.45 -23.21 -1.69
CA CYS A 25 -8.53 -24.29 -1.30
C CYS A 25 -8.60 -25.53 -2.22
N HIS A 26 -9.41 -25.51 -3.27
CA HIS A 26 -9.62 -26.62 -4.21
C HIS A 26 -10.06 -27.92 -3.50
N VAL A 27 -10.93 -27.81 -2.49
CA VAL A 27 -11.49 -28.95 -1.75
C VAL A 27 -13.02 -28.82 -1.63
N THR A 28 -13.66 -29.89 -1.13
CA THR A 28 -15.09 -29.81 -0.82
C THR A 28 -15.33 -29.11 0.52
N GLN A 29 -16.50 -28.47 0.67
CA GLN A 29 -16.86 -27.83 1.94
C GLN A 29 -16.84 -28.81 3.14
N PRO A 30 -17.34 -30.05 3.04
CA PRO A 30 -17.21 -31.05 4.11
C PRO A 30 -15.75 -31.30 4.51
N THR A 31 -14.82 -31.40 3.55
CA THR A 31 -13.39 -31.62 3.80
C THR A 31 -12.79 -30.45 4.59
N LEU A 32 -13.03 -29.20 4.17
CA LEU A 32 -12.54 -28.04 4.89
C LEU A 32 -13.15 -27.96 6.30
N SER A 33 -14.45 -28.17 6.44
CA SER A 33 -15.15 -28.14 7.72
C SER A 33 -14.66 -29.24 8.67
N ALA A 34 -14.34 -30.44 8.17
CA ALA A 34 -13.78 -31.54 8.96
C ALA A 34 -12.37 -31.18 9.46
N ALA A 35 -11.52 -30.62 8.58
CA ALA A 35 -10.16 -30.18 8.92
C ALA A 35 -10.13 -29.10 10.02
N ILE A 36 -11.06 -28.14 9.98
CA ILE A 36 -11.20 -27.13 11.03
C ILE A 36 -11.63 -27.78 12.36
N ARG A 37 -12.61 -28.68 12.33
CA ARG A 37 -13.04 -29.41 13.57
C ARG A 37 -11.95 -30.28 14.16
N GLU A 38 -11.13 -30.90 13.33
CA GLU A 38 -9.98 -31.67 13.78
C GLU A 38 -8.95 -30.77 14.46
N LEU A 39 -8.68 -29.58 13.88
CA LEU A 39 -7.81 -28.56 14.48
C LEU A 39 -8.36 -28.05 15.81
N GLU A 40 -9.67 -27.80 15.94
CA GLU A 40 -10.34 -27.43 17.17
C GLU A 40 -10.19 -28.52 18.24
N SER A 41 -10.39 -29.78 17.84
CA SER A 41 -10.25 -30.94 18.73
C SER A 41 -8.82 -31.11 19.23
N GLU A 42 -7.83 -30.91 18.37
CA GLU A 42 -6.41 -31.06 18.74
C GLU A 42 -5.95 -29.93 19.68
N LEU A 43 -6.40 -28.68 19.41
CA LEU A 43 -6.06 -27.53 20.23
C LEU A 43 -6.91 -27.36 21.48
N GLY A 44 -8.01 -28.14 21.60
CA GLY A 44 -8.92 -28.13 22.74
C GLY A 44 -9.75 -26.85 22.88
N VAL A 45 -9.88 -26.08 21.82
CA VAL A 45 -10.63 -24.81 21.80
C VAL A 45 -11.52 -24.70 20.56
N LEU A 46 -12.59 -23.91 20.64
CA LEU A 46 -13.38 -23.58 19.46
C LEU A 46 -12.70 -22.42 18.73
N ILE A 47 -12.60 -22.54 17.41
CA ILE A 47 -12.01 -21.52 16.53
C ILE A 47 -13.10 -20.72 15.83
N VAL A 48 -14.19 -21.42 15.44
CA VAL A 48 -15.31 -20.80 14.72
C VAL A 48 -16.55 -20.76 15.62
N GLU A 49 -17.23 -19.62 15.65
CA GLU A 49 -18.52 -19.50 16.35
C GLU A 49 -19.53 -20.51 15.80
N ARG A 50 -20.14 -21.29 16.70
CA ARG A 50 -21.09 -22.36 16.32
C ARG A 50 -22.33 -21.80 15.64
N GLY A 51 -22.68 -22.39 14.48
CA GLY A 51 -23.88 -22.07 13.72
C GLY A 51 -23.96 -22.88 12.43
N GLN A 52 -25.12 -22.83 11.74
CA GLN A 52 -25.26 -23.45 10.41
C GLN A 52 -24.46 -22.73 9.32
N ARG A 53 -24.04 -21.47 9.58
CA ARG A 53 -23.22 -20.64 8.69
C ARG A 53 -22.08 -20.06 9.49
N PHE A 54 -21.03 -19.65 8.80
CA PHE A 54 -19.92 -18.88 9.41
C PHE A 54 -20.49 -17.59 10.03
N ARG A 55 -20.36 -17.42 11.33
CA ARG A 55 -20.77 -16.23 12.07
C ARG A 55 -19.59 -15.32 12.42
N GLY A 56 -18.43 -15.93 12.66
CA GLY A 56 -17.20 -15.24 13.06
C GLY A 56 -16.18 -16.25 13.57
N LEU A 57 -15.04 -15.74 13.96
CA LEU A 57 -14.04 -16.46 14.77
C LEU A 57 -14.32 -16.19 16.24
N THR A 58 -13.98 -17.15 17.09
CA THR A 58 -13.92 -16.92 18.54
C THR A 58 -12.68 -16.05 18.86
N PRO A 59 -12.56 -15.43 20.05
CA PRO A 59 -11.34 -14.75 20.47
C PRO A 59 -10.09 -15.65 20.39
N GLU A 60 -10.22 -16.92 20.74
CA GLU A 60 -9.19 -17.94 20.60
C GLU A 60 -8.89 -18.19 19.11
N GLY A 61 -9.94 -18.26 18.28
CA GLY A 61 -9.82 -18.43 16.83
C GLY A 61 -9.06 -17.29 16.16
N GLU A 62 -9.29 -16.03 16.54
CA GLU A 62 -8.54 -14.89 16.04
C GLU A 62 -7.05 -15.01 16.36
N ARG A 63 -6.72 -15.41 17.60
CA ARG A 63 -5.31 -15.63 18.01
C ARG A 63 -4.67 -16.79 17.25
N ILE A 64 -5.42 -17.86 16.99
CA ILE A 64 -4.91 -19.02 16.23
C ILE A 64 -4.67 -18.61 14.76
N VAL A 65 -5.52 -17.78 14.18
CA VAL A 65 -5.33 -17.24 12.81
C VAL A 65 -4.05 -16.42 12.73
N GLU A 66 -3.75 -15.54 13.70
CA GLU A 66 -2.49 -14.81 13.75
C GLU A 66 -1.27 -15.76 13.76
N TRP A 67 -1.31 -16.81 14.58
CA TRP A 67 -0.26 -17.82 14.59
C TRP A 67 -0.19 -18.62 13.30
N ALA A 68 -1.33 -18.94 12.69
CA ALA A 68 -1.40 -19.67 11.43
C ALA A 68 -0.74 -18.90 10.29
N HIS A 69 -1.01 -17.60 10.17
CA HIS A 69 -0.34 -16.71 9.20
C HIS A 69 1.17 -16.75 9.39
N ARG A 70 1.65 -16.63 10.63
CA ARG A 70 3.07 -16.64 10.94
C ARG A 70 3.74 -17.96 10.55
N ILE A 71 3.15 -19.11 10.94
CA ILE A 71 3.71 -20.43 10.64
C ILE A 71 3.78 -20.67 9.12
N ILE A 72 2.74 -20.28 8.38
CA ILE A 72 2.71 -20.38 6.92
C ILE A 72 3.81 -19.51 6.31
N ALA A 73 3.93 -18.25 6.75
CA ALA A 73 4.95 -17.32 6.27
C ALA A 73 6.39 -17.79 6.58
N ASP A 74 6.62 -18.40 7.75
CA ASP A 74 7.94 -18.95 8.12
C ASP A 74 8.29 -20.18 7.27
N ARG A 75 7.30 -21.05 6.95
CA ARG A 75 7.50 -22.14 5.99
C ARG A 75 7.91 -21.59 4.60
N ASP A 76 7.21 -20.61 4.12
CA ASP A 76 7.46 -20.03 2.79
C ASP A 76 8.83 -19.35 2.74
N ALA A 77 9.23 -18.65 3.80
CA ALA A 77 10.57 -18.09 3.94
C ALA A 77 11.65 -19.18 3.92
N MET A 78 11.45 -20.27 4.64
CA MET A 78 12.38 -21.42 4.62
C MET A 78 12.53 -22.01 3.21
N HIS A 79 11.41 -22.20 2.48
CA HIS A 79 11.48 -22.68 1.09
C HIS A 79 12.23 -21.73 0.17
N GLN A 80 12.00 -20.41 0.31
CA GLN A 80 12.71 -19.40 -0.47
C GLN A 80 14.22 -19.38 -0.14
N GLU A 81 14.59 -19.55 1.14
CA GLU A 81 15.98 -19.59 1.55
C GLU A 81 16.71 -20.82 0.98
N LEU A 82 16.08 -21.98 1.01
CA LEU A 82 16.62 -23.20 0.38
C LEU A 82 16.75 -23.05 -1.14
N ALA A 83 15.80 -22.40 -1.81
CA ALA A 83 15.86 -22.13 -3.23
C ALA A 83 17.00 -21.14 -3.55
N LEU A 84 17.19 -20.10 -2.72
CA LEU A 84 18.28 -19.14 -2.84
C LEU A 84 19.67 -19.82 -2.83
N LEU A 85 19.87 -20.77 -1.92
CA LEU A 85 21.14 -21.52 -1.80
C LEU A 85 21.43 -22.41 -3.02
N LYS A 86 20.40 -22.90 -3.72
CA LYS A 86 20.55 -23.82 -4.87
C LYS A 86 20.63 -23.10 -6.20
N GLU A 87 19.77 -22.14 -6.41
CA GLU A 87 19.50 -21.58 -7.75
C GLU A 87 19.54 -20.04 -7.78
N GLY A 88 19.75 -19.38 -6.62
CA GLY A 88 19.63 -17.95 -6.45
C GLY A 88 18.18 -17.51 -6.23
N LEU A 89 17.99 -16.22 -5.96
CA LEU A 89 16.70 -15.67 -5.53
C LEU A 89 15.59 -15.89 -6.57
N SER A 90 14.51 -16.53 -6.14
CA SER A 90 13.33 -16.82 -6.95
C SER A 90 12.08 -16.85 -6.04
N GLY A 91 10.89 -16.88 -6.63
CA GLY A 91 9.62 -16.93 -5.91
C GLY A 91 8.78 -15.67 -6.11
N HIS A 92 7.97 -15.33 -5.11
CA HIS A 92 7.03 -14.22 -5.18
C HIS A 92 7.40 -13.13 -4.18
N LEU A 93 7.16 -11.88 -4.56
CA LEU A 93 7.26 -10.69 -3.72
C LEU A 93 5.97 -9.89 -3.87
N THR A 94 5.17 -9.82 -2.83
CA THR A 94 3.93 -9.01 -2.82
C THR A 94 4.19 -7.69 -2.10
N ILE A 95 3.98 -6.58 -2.80
CA ILE A 95 4.23 -5.24 -2.30
C ILE A 95 2.90 -4.48 -2.20
N GLY A 96 2.53 -4.05 -0.97
CA GLY A 96 1.45 -3.09 -0.74
C GLY A 96 1.95 -1.67 -1.00
N VAL A 97 1.16 -0.83 -1.67
CA VAL A 97 1.60 0.52 -2.03
C VAL A 97 0.46 1.50 -1.87
N ILE A 98 0.68 2.59 -1.15
CA ILE A 98 -0.31 3.68 -1.10
C ILE A 98 -0.45 4.31 -2.50
N PRO A 99 -1.65 4.81 -2.87
CA PRO A 99 -1.90 5.31 -4.24
C PRO A 99 -0.90 6.36 -4.73
N THR A 100 -0.44 7.26 -3.86
CA THR A 100 0.51 8.32 -4.22
C THR A 100 1.92 7.79 -4.49
N ALA A 101 2.34 6.72 -3.82
CA ALA A 101 3.67 6.12 -3.99
C ALA A 101 3.75 5.15 -5.19
N LEU A 102 2.62 4.73 -5.78
CA LEU A 102 2.61 3.91 -7.00
C LEU A 102 3.42 4.53 -8.14
N ALA A 103 3.40 5.86 -8.23
CA ALA A 103 4.13 6.60 -9.25
C ALA A 103 5.66 6.44 -9.16
N ALA A 104 6.20 6.33 -7.96
CA ALA A 104 7.63 6.15 -7.72
C ALA A 104 8.06 4.67 -7.71
N LEU A 105 7.11 3.74 -7.65
CA LEU A 105 7.39 2.32 -7.47
C LEU A 105 8.28 1.73 -8.57
N GLY A 106 8.13 2.19 -9.81
CA GLY A 106 8.95 1.76 -10.94
C GLY A 106 10.43 2.04 -10.75
N LEU A 107 10.79 3.11 -10.04
CA LEU A 107 12.18 3.46 -9.72
C LEU A 107 12.83 2.43 -8.80
N LEU A 108 12.05 1.72 -7.98
CA LEU A 108 12.52 0.65 -7.11
C LEU A 108 12.44 -0.73 -7.79
N THR A 109 11.30 -1.04 -8.41
CA THR A 109 11.05 -2.40 -8.92
C THR A 109 11.81 -2.71 -10.21
N THR A 110 12.16 -1.72 -11.02
CA THR A 110 12.95 -1.93 -12.24
C THR A 110 14.39 -2.39 -11.93
N PRO A 111 15.18 -1.70 -11.06
CA PRO A 111 16.48 -2.20 -10.64
C PRO A 111 16.39 -3.55 -9.91
N PHE A 112 15.39 -3.75 -9.07
CA PHE A 112 15.17 -5.01 -8.39
C PHE A 112 15.02 -6.17 -9.38
N ARG A 113 14.19 -6.01 -10.41
CA ARG A 113 13.99 -7.03 -11.45
C ARG A 113 15.23 -7.29 -12.29
N ALA A 114 16.04 -6.26 -12.53
CA ALA A 114 17.32 -6.42 -13.25
C ALA A 114 18.28 -7.33 -12.47
N THR A 115 18.31 -7.20 -11.14
CA THR A 115 19.17 -8.02 -10.25
C THR A 115 18.56 -9.39 -9.97
N HIS A 116 17.22 -9.47 -9.88
CA HIS A 116 16.49 -10.68 -9.48
C HIS A 116 15.40 -11.07 -10.49
N PRO A 117 15.76 -11.46 -11.73
CA PRO A 117 14.80 -11.66 -12.83
C PRO A 117 13.83 -12.84 -12.63
N ARG A 118 14.14 -13.76 -11.69
CA ARG A 118 13.29 -14.92 -11.37
C ARG A 118 12.26 -14.67 -10.27
N VAL A 119 12.24 -13.47 -9.68
CA VAL A 119 11.24 -13.07 -8.70
C VAL A 119 10.03 -12.48 -9.42
N GLN A 120 8.85 -13.02 -9.15
CA GLN A 120 7.59 -12.46 -9.60
C GLN A 120 7.11 -11.41 -8.61
N ILE A 121 6.85 -10.19 -9.09
CA ILE A 121 6.37 -9.10 -8.25
C ILE A 121 4.86 -8.96 -8.43
N LYS A 122 4.14 -8.96 -7.29
CA LYS A 122 2.73 -8.60 -7.22
C LYS A 122 2.59 -7.26 -6.51
N ILE A 123 1.90 -6.31 -7.13
CA ILE A 123 1.68 -4.96 -6.58
C ILE A 123 0.21 -4.82 -6.24
N LEU A 124 -0.07 -4.36 -5.03
CA LEU A 124 -1.42 -4.08 -4.53
C LEU A 124 -1.52 -2.62 -4.12
N SER A 125 -2.44 -1.89 -4.75
CA SER A 125 -2.78 -0.53 -4.30
C SER A 125 -3.66 -0.64 -3.05
N MET A 126 -3.20 -0.07 -1.93
CA MET A 126 -3.79 -0.27 -0.60
C MET A 126 -3.77 1.04 0.18
N SER A 127 -4.75 1.24 1.05
CA SER A 127 -4.68 2.26 2.09
C SER A 127 -3.66 1.89 3.17
N SER A 128 -3.19 2.86 3.98
CA SER A 128 -2.26 2.60 5.09
C SER A 128 -2.81 1.58 6.11
N ILE A 129 -4.12 1.60 6.33
CA ILE A 129 -4.80 0.63 7.23
C ILE A 129 -4.75 -0.78 6.64
N GLU A 130 -4.99 -0.92 5.34
CA GLU A 130 -4.91 -2.22 4.65
C GLU A 130 -3.46 -2.72 4.60
N ILE A 131 -2.48 -1.82 4.43
CA ILE A 131 -1.05 -2.15 4.49
C ILE A 131 -0.69 -2.73 5.87
N GLN A 132 -1.10 -2.05 6.97
CA GLN A 132 -0.84 -2.57 8.32
C GLN A 132 -1.41 -3.98 8.49
N ARG A 133 -2.67 -4.18 8.09
CA ARG A 133 -3.32 -5.51 8.17
C ARG A 133 -2.61 -6.55 7.28
N GLY A 134 -2.23 -6.15 6.08
CA GLY A 134 -1.52 -7.03 5.14
C GLY A 134 -0.15 -7.48 5.66
N LEU A 135 0.60 -6.58 6.31
CA LEU A 135 1.88 -6.91 6.96
C LEU A 135 1.68 -7.80 8.20
N ASP A 136 0.68 -7.48 9.03
CA ASP A 136 0.36 -8.27 10.23
C ASP A 136 -0.09 -9.69 9.89
N ASN A 137 -0.83 -9.85 8.79
CA ASN A 137 -1.34 -11.15 8.30
C ASN A 137 -0.37 -11.86 7.34
N PHE A 138 0.77 -11.26 7.01
CA PHE A 138 1.70 -11.77 5.98
C PHE A 138 1.08 -11.95 4.59
N ASP A 139 0.03 -11.18 4.26
CA ASP A 139 -0.57 -11.13 2.93
C ASP A 139 0.29 -10.31 1.94
N ILE A 140 1.15 -9.42 2.47
CA ILE A 140 2.17 -8.67 1.75
C ILE A 140 3.52 -8.80 2.45
N ASP A 141 4.61 -8.78 1.68
CA ASP A 141 5.97 -8.98 2.16
C ASP A 141 6.66 -7.66 2.55
N ALA A 142 6.29 -6.59 1.86
CA ALA A 142 6.75 -5.23 2.09
C ALA A 142 5.71 -4.23 1.61
N ALA A 143 5.87 -2.96 1.97
CA ALA A 143 5.01 -1.92 1.44
C ALA A 143 5.76 -0.59 1.25
N LEU A 144 5.20 0.29 0.40
CA LEU A 144 5.58 1.70 0.30
C LEU A 144 4.48 2.55 0.91
N THR A 145 4.84 3.34 1.93
CA THR A 145 3.89 4.17 2.68
C THR A 145 4.59 5.34 3.37
N TYR A 146 3.82 6.21 4.01
CA TYR A 146 4.34 7.28 4.86
C TYR A 146 5.00 6.72 6.12
N LEU A 147 6.14 7.30 6.51
CA LEU A 147 6.91 6.88 7.69
C LEU A 147 6.69 7.80 8.89
N ASP A 148 6.32 9.05 8.69
CA ASP A 148 6.30 10.13 9.68
C ASP A 148 4.89 10.57 10.12
N ASN A 149 3.86 10.12 9.41
CA ASN A 149 2.46 10.41 9.75
C ASN A 149 1.67 9.12 9.86
N GLU A 150 1.02 8.88 11.01
CA GLU A 150 0.34 7.62 11.32
C GLU A 150 1.28 6.41 11.14
N PRO A 151 2.41 6.31 11.89
CA PRO A 151 3.41 5.28 11.68
C PRO A 151 2.83 3.90 11.92
N LEU A 152 3.22 2.95 11.06
CA LEU A 152 2.83 1.55 11.21
C LEU A 152 3.51 0.89 12.41
N LEU A 153 2.86 -0.10 12.98
CA LEU A 153 3.35 -0.84 14.13
C LEU A 153 4.07 -2.12 13.71
N ARG A 154 5.05 -2.55 14.51
CA ARG A 154 5.77 -3.83 14.31
C ARG A 154 6.41 -3.97 12.93
N VAL A 155 6.92 -2.85 12.40
CA VAL A 155 7.62 -2.79 11.13
C VAL A 155 9.00 -2.14 11.29
N ARG A 156 9.92 -2.56 10.43
CA ARG A 156 11.15 -1.81 10.13
C ARG A 156 10.92 -1.00 8.87
N SER A 157 11.64 0.09 8.73
CA SER A 157 11.50 0.99 7.60
C SER A 157 12.83 1.42 7.01
N HIS A 158 12.81 1.76 5.72
CA HIS A 158 13.91 2.43 5.04
C HIS A 158 13.35 3.63 4.27
N PRO A 159 13.84 4.86 4.51
CA PRO A 159 13.35 6.07 3.84
C PRO A 159 13.76 6.08 2.37
N LEU A 160 12.89 6.64 1.51
CA LEU A 160 13.15 6.73 0.07
C LEU A 160 13.13 8.17 -0.45
N TYR A 161 12.11 8.96 -0.13
CA TYR A 161 11.98 10.34 -0.61
C TYR A 161 10.97 11.13 0.21
N HIS A 162 11.05 12.48 0.10
CA HIS A 162 10.07 13.40 0.66
C HIS A 162 9.01 13.75 -0.38
N GLU A 163 7.75 13.51 -0.05
CA GLU A 163 6.62 13.87 -0.88
C GLU A 163 6.26 15.35 -0.68
N ARG A 164 6.16 16.08 -1.79
CA ARG A 164 5.73 17.49 -1.87
C ARG A 164 4.47 17.59 -2.70
N TYR A 165 3.68 18.65 -2.46
CA TYR A 165 2.34 18.79 -3.01
C TYR A 165 2.22 19.94 -3.98
N TYR A 166 1.43 19.72 -5.02
CA TYR A 166 1.16 20.65 -6.09
C TYR A 166 -0.35 20.77 -6.32
N LEU A 167 -0.82 22.00 -6.56
CA LEU A 167 -2.12 22.19 -7.18
C LEU A 167 -1.95 21.96 -8.68
N VAL A 168 -2.73 21.04 -9.23
CA VAL A 168 -2.73 20.74 -10.66
C VAL A 168 -4.07 21.09 -11.28
N THR A 169 -4.05 21.66 -12.49
CA THR A 169 -5.25 22.05 -13.22
C THR A 169 -5.04 21.95 -14.72
N GLY A 170 -6.12 21.65 -15.45
CA GLY A 170 -6.19 21.75 -16.90
C GLY A 170 -6.73 23.07 -17.40
N ASP A 171 -7.15 23.95 -16.49
CA ASP A 171 -7.60 25.31 -16.82
C ASP A 171 -6.39 26.23 -16.99
N PRO A 172 -6.14 26.77 -18.22
CA PRO A 172 -4.99 27.64 -18.48
C PRO A 172 -5.08 28.98 -17.78
N ASP A 173 -6.30 29.45 -17.46
CA ASP A 173 -6.53 30.75 -16.86
C ASP A 173 -6.47 30.75 -15.34
N LEU A 174 -6.65 29.55 -14.75
CA LEU A 174 -6.60 29.39 -13.31
C LEU A 174 -5.18 29.65 -12.78
N PHE A 175 -5.00 30.73 -12.01
CA PHE A 175 -3.70 31.20 -11.50
C PHE A 175 -2.65 31.46 -12.59
N ALA A 176 -3.07 31.91 -13.79
CA ALA A 176 -2.26 32.01 -15.03
C ALA A 176 -0.86 32.66 -14.85
N THR A 177 -0.74 33.69 -14.01
CA THR A 177 0.50 34.44 -13.77
C THR A 177 1.28 33.99 -12.54
N ARG A 178 0.79 33.00 -11.82
CA ARG A 178 1.37 32.57 -10.54
C ARG A 178 2.42 31.48 -10.76
N ARG A 179 3.45 31.49 -9.91
CA ARG A 179 4.48 30.45 -9.83
C ARG A 179 4.26 29.47 -8.67
N SER A 180 3.39 29.82 -7.72
CA SER A 180 2.96 29.00 -6.59
C SER A 180 1.59 29.47 -6.13
N VAL A 181 0.91 28.64 -5.34
CA VAL A 181 -0.42 28.91 -4.79
C VAL A 181 -0.41 28.52 -3.32
N THR A 182 -1.01 29.33 -2.46
CA THR A 182 -1.20 28.94 -1.06
C THR A 182 -2.36 27.94 -0.93
N TRP A 183 -2.34 27.16 0.13
CA TRP A 183 -3.46 26.25 0.45
C TRP A 183 -4.78 27.00 0.62
N ALA A 184 -4.74 28.19 1.24
CA ALA A 184 -5.91 29.03 1.40
C ALA A 184 -6.50 29.52 0.07
N GLU A 185 -5.67 29.79 -0.95
CA GLU A 185 -6.10 30.13 -2.31
C GLU A 185 -6.65 28.90 -3.04
N ALA A 186 -5.95 27.75 -2.93
CA ALA A 186 -6.38 26.49 -3.52
C ALA A 186 -7.73 26.00 -3.01
N ALA A 187 -8.07 26.30 -1.74
CA ALA A 187 -9.36 25.92 -1.16
C ALA A 187 -10.57 26.64 -1.81
N LYS A 188 -10.35 27.70 -2.58
CA LYS A 188 -11.41 28.53 -3.18
C LYS A 188 -11.83 28.07 -4.58
N VAL A 189 -11.13 27.10 -5.16
CA VAL A 189 -11.44 26.57 -6.49
C VAL A 189 -12.14 25.22 -6.39
N PRO A 190 -12.88 24.79 -7.43
CA PRO A 190 -13.48 23.47 -7.47
C PRO A 190 -12.40 22.37 -7.46
N LEU A 191 -12.33 21.60 -6.38
CA LEU A 191 -11.31 20.57 -6.16
C LEU A 191 -11.86 19.16 -6.37
N CYS A 192 -11.03 18.29 -6.95
CA CYS A 192 -11.15 16.87 -6.81
C CYS A 192 -10.02 16.32 -5.91
N LEU A 193 -10.38 15.55 -4.89
CA LEU A 193 -9.46 15.04 -3.87
C LEU A 193 -9.60 13.53 -3.68
N LEU A 194 -8.61 12.92 -3.05
CA LEU A 194 -8.74 11.53 -2.62
C LEU A 194 -9.85 11.39 -1.56
N THR A 195 -10.37 10.17 -1.41
CA THR A 195 -11.39 9.84 -0.40
C THR A 195 -10.81 9.92 1.03
N PRO A 196 -11.62 10.24 2.07
CA PRO A 196 -11.13 10.47 3.45
C PRO A 196 -10.47 9.26 4.13
N ASP A 197 -10.73 8.04 3.67
CA ASP A 197 -10.08 6.82 4.14
C ASP A 197 -8.60 6.74 3.73
N MET A 198 -8.17 7.53 2.74
CA MET A 198 -6.77 7.62 2.32
C MET A 198 -5.96 8.52 3.26
N GLN A 199 -4.79 8.03 3.71
CA GLN A 199 -3.89 8.82 4.56
C GLN A 199 -3.43 10.12 3.88
N ASN A 200 -3.16 10.09 2.57
CA ASN A 200 -2.83 11.29 1.81
C ASN A 200 -3.92 12.37 1.93
N ARG A 201 -5.21 11.99 1.85
CA ARG A 201 -6.31 12.93 2.01
C ARG A 201 -6.29 13.59 3.40
N ARG A 202 -6.05 12.83 4.47
CA ARG A 202 -5.95 13.39 5.83
C ARG A 202 -4.78 14.35 5.98
N ILE A 203 -3.65 14.08 5.31
CA ILE A 203 -2.49 15.00 5.24
C ILE A 203 -2.88 16.29 4.53
N VAL A 204 -3.55 16.19 3.39
CA VAL A 204 -4.03 17.33 2.59
C VAL A 204 -5.05 18.16 3.37
N ASP A 205 -6.02 17.51 4.01
CA ASP A 205 -7.02 18.20 4.85
C ASP A 205 -6.36 18.93 6.02
N HIS A 206 -5.33 18.32 6.65
CA HIS A 206 -4.57 18.97 7.72
C HIS A 206 -3.85 20.23 7.21
N ALA A 207 -3.23 20.17 6.02
CA ALA A 207 -2.56 21.33 5.42
C ALA A 207 -3.55 22.46 5.09
N PHE A 208 -4.74 22.14 4.58
CA PHE A 208 -5.81 23.13 4.39
C PHE A 208 -6.25 23.74 5.73
N HIS A 209 -6.45 22.93 6.74
CA HIS A 209 -6.85 23.40 8.08
C HIS A 209 -5.79 24.32 8.70
N GLU A 210 -4.51 23.98 8.61
CA GLU A 210 -3.38 24.81 9.06
C GLU A 210 -3.33 26.16 8.31
N ALA A 211 -3.72 26.17 7.04
CA ALA A 211 -3.88 27.40 6.24
C ALA A 211 -5.19 28.17 6.54
N GLY A 212 -5.97 27.74 7.54
CA GLY A 212 -7.24 28.36 7.93
C GLY A 212 -8.37 28.12 6.91
N ALA A 213 -8.30 27.06 6.13
CA ALA A 213 -9.28 26.74 5.08
C ALA A 213 -9.85 25.32 5.24
N THR A 214 -11.07 25.13 4.77
CA THR A 214 -11.74 23.80 4.78
C THR A 214 -12.49 23.65 3.44
N PRO A 215 -11.84 23.18 2.38
CA PRO A 215 -12.49 23.02 1.09
C PRO A 215 -13.49 21.87 1.12
N THR A 216 -14.58 22.02 0.35
CA THR A 216 -15.49 20.92 0.07
C THR A 216 -15.18 20.43 -1.35
N PRO A 217 -14.60 19.24 -1.53
CA PRO A 217 -14.31 18.72 -2.87
C PRO A 217 -15.62 18.47 -3.64
N VAL A 218 -15.62 18.79 -4.92
CA VAL A 218 -16.76 18.52 -5.82
C VAL A 218 -16.72 17.10 -6.38
N VAL A 219 -15.55 16.47 -6.34
CA VAL A 219 -15.33 15.06 -6.71
C VAL A 219 -14.38 14.42 -5.72
N GLU A 220 -14.68 13.21 -5.32
CA GLU A 220 -13.80 12.36 -4.53
C GLU A 220 -13.54 11.04 -5.25
N SER A 221 -12.30 10.56 -5.18
CA SER A 221 -11.88 9.28 -5.78
C SER A 221 -10.81 8.62 -4.92
N ASN A 222 -10.77 7.31 -4.88
CA ASN A 222 -9.68 6.55 -4.24
C ASN A 222 -8.50 6.28 -5.20
N SER A 223 -8.50 6.90 -6.38
CA SER A 223 -7.52 6.69 -7.44
C SER A 223 -6.93 8.01 -7.93
N ILE A 224 -5.60 8.10 -7.98
CA ILE A 224 -4.88 9.24 -8.58
C ILE A 224 -5.26 9.41 -10.07
N LEU A 225 -5.44 8.30 -10.79
CA LEU A 225 -5.89 8.38 -12.18
C LEU A 225 -7.31 8.96 -12.28
N GLY A 226 -8.20 8.63 -11.32
CA GLY A 226 -9.52 9.24 -11.21
C GLY A 226 -9.45 10.75 -11.04
N LEU A 227 -8.58 11.27 -10.17
CA LEU A 227 -8.36 12.71 -10.03
C LEU A 227 -7.83 13.32 -11.34
N TYR A 228 -6.85 12.70 -11.97
CA TYR A 228 -6.23 13.18 -13.20
C TYR A 228 -7.24 13.34 -14.36
N THR A 229 -8.21 12.44 -14.51
CA THR A 229 -9.25 12.57 -15.53
C THR A 229 -10.12 13.80 -15.30
N HIS A 230 -10.40 14.16 -14.05
CA HIS A 230 -11.18 15.35 -13.71
C HIS A 230 -10.37 16.65 -13.85
N VAL A 231 -9.07 16.62 -13.59
CA VAL A 231 -8.14 17.73 -13.89
C VAL A 231 -8.19 18.06 -15.39
N ARG A 232 -8.17 17.03 -16.25
CA ARG A 232 -8.29 17.21 -17.70
C ARG A 232 -9.61 17.84 -18.12
N SER A 233 -10.65 17.69 -17.31
CA SER A 233 -11.98 18.28 -17.53
C SER A 233 -12.13 19.69 -16.90
N GLY A 234 -11.05 20.31 -16.41
CA GLY A 234 -11.02 21.69 -15.91
C GLY A 234 -11.16 21.83 -14.40
N LEU A 235 -11.25 20.72 -13.62
CA LEU A 235 -11.14 20.80 -12.16
C LEU A 235 -9.69 20.97 -11.72
N ALA A 236 -9.49 21.35 -10.46
CA ALA A 236 -8.17 21.34 -9.83
C ALA A 236 -8.05 20.13 -8.87
N ALA A 237 -6.82 19.62 -8.70
CA ALA A 237 -6.52 18.56 -7.74
C ALA A 237 -5.24 18.86 -6.97
N VAL A 238 -5.09 18.26 -5.80
CA VAL A 238 -3.82 18.21 -5.09
C VAL A 238 -3.14 16.90 -5.41
N LEU A 239 -1.98 16.94 -6.07
CA LEU A 239 -1.18 15.79 -6.42
C LEU A 239 0.23 15.90 -5.85
N SER A 240 0.86 14.75 -5.63
CA SER A 240 2.26 14.68 -5.19
C SER A 240 3.23 14.86 -6.35
N GLN A 241 4.47 15.27 -6.03
CA GLN A 241 5.57 15.35 -6.98
C GLN A 241 5.79 14.02 -7.73
N ALA A 242 5.73 12.89 -7.03
CA ALA A 242 5.87 11.57 -7.65
C ALA A 242 4.77 11.31 -8.70
N SER A 243 3.53 11.75 -8.44
CA SER A 243 2.44 11.63 -9.41
C SER A 243 2.68 12.46 -10.66
N LEU A 244 3.25 13.67 -10.52
CA LEU A 244 3.63 14.50 -11.66
C LEU A 244 4.76 13.88 -12.48
N HIS A 245 5.74 13.25 -11.81
CA HIS A 245 6.80 12.49 -12.48
C HIS A 245 6.23 11.42 -13.42
N LEU A 246 5.24 10.65 -12.94
CA LEU A 246 4.61 9.60 -13.75
C LEU A 246 3.77 10.17 -14.91
N LEU A 247 3.01 11.22 -14.64
CA LEU A 247 2.07 11.78 -15.63
C LEU A 247 2.77 12.59 -16.72
N GLY A 248 4.04 12.98 -16.50
CA GLY A 248 4.78 13.90 -17.36
C GLY A 248 4.19 15.30 -17.31
N GLU A 249 4.67 16.17 -18.21
CA GLU A 249 4.27 17.56 -18.32
C GLU A 249 3.54 17.83 -19.66
N PRO A 250 2.32 17.34 -19.85
CA PRO A 250 1.59 17.65 -21.06
C PRO A 250 1.26 19.16 -21.11
N ASN A 251 1.29 19.78 -22.28
CA ASN A 251 1.10 21.22 -22.48
C ASN A 251 -0.22 21.78 -21.91
N TRP A 252 -1.20 20.94 -21.65
CA TRP A 252 -2.49 21.32 -21.07
C TRP A 252 -2.50 21.31 -19.54
N LEU A 253 -1.50 20.68 -18.89
CA LEU A 253 -1.42 20.54 -17.43
C LEU A 253 -0.56 21.65 -16.85
N ARG A 254 -1.08 22.34 -15.86
CA ARG A 254 -0.33 23.24 -15.01
C ARG A 254 -0.19 22.65 -13.63
N ALA A 255 1.03 22.66 -13.12
CA ALA A 255 1.35 22.20 -11.76
C ALA A 255 1.99 23.38 -11.00
N LEU A 256 1.37 23.80 -9.91
CA LEU A 256 1.78 24.94 -9.09
C LEU A 256 2.15 24.43 -7.70
N PRO A 257 3.38 24.65 -7.21
CA PRO A 257 3.75 24.29 -5.85
C PRO A 257 2.79 24.89 -4.83
N LEU A 258 2.31 24.07 -3.89
CA LEU A 258 1.51 24.53 -2.76
C LEU A 258 2.42 25.05 -1.65
N THR A 259 2.06 26.20 -1.09
CA THR A 259 2.83 26.89 -0.05
C THR A 259 1.95 27.32 1.12
N ASP A 260 2.55 27.60 2.26
CA ASP A 260 1.93 28.16 3.46
C ASP A 260 0.71 27.33 3.97
N PRO A 261 0.96 26.14 4.53
CA PRO A 261 2.25 25.53 4.85
C PRO A 261 2.94 24.82 3.67
N LYS A 262 4.14 24.26 3.93
CA LYS A 262 4.85 23.36 3.02
C LYS A 262 4.99 21.98 3.67
N PRO A 263 3.95 21.17 3.69
CA PRO A 263 4.05 19.84 4.25
C PRO A 263 4.98 18.99 3.40
N GLU A 264 6.00 18.42 4.03
CA GLU A 264 6.85 17.40 3.45
C GLU A 264 6.59 16.11 4.24
N ARG A 265 6.36 15.00 3.54
CA ARG A 265 6.08 13.71 4.17
C ARG A 265 7.05 12.67 3.67
N LEU A 266 7.67 11.96 4.60
CA LEU A 266 8.66 10.94 4.28
C LEU A 266 7.96 9.66 3.82
N ILE A 267 8.25 9.22 2.59
CA ILE A 267 7.83 7.95 2.02
C ILE A 267 9.00 6.97 2.10
N GLY A 268 8.70 5.73 2.46
CA GLY A 268 9.71 4.69 2.51
C GLY A 268 9.16 3.29 2.32
N VAL A 269 10.08 2.34 2.23
CA VAL A 269 9.77 0.91 2.30
C VAL A 269 9.59 0.53 3.75
N VAL A 270 8.50 -0.19 4.05
CA VAL A 270 8.26 -0.83 5.34
C VAL A 270 8.14 -2.34 5.15
N TYR A 271 8.57 -3.10 6.14
CA TYR A 271 8.54 -4.55 6.13
C TYR A 271 8.40 -5.08 7.56
N PRO A 272 7.87 -6.31 7.76
CA PRO A 272 7.63 -6.85 9.09
C PRO A 272 8.91 -6.89 9.94
N GLU A 273 8.80 -6.48 11.21
CA GLU A 273 9.86 -6.64 12.21
C GLU A 273 9.90 -8.09 12.69
N ARG A 274 10.58 -8.95 11.92
CA ARG A 274 10.76 -10.37 12.22
C ARG A 274 12.12 -10.88 11.77
N GLU A 275 12.57 -11.97 12.41
CA GLU A 275 13.75 -12.72 12.00
C GLU A 275 13.38 -14.22 11.90
N PRO A 276 13.75 -14.91 10.81
CA PRO A 276 14.34 -14.35 9.60
C PRO A 276 13.33 -13.55 8.75
N LEU A 277 13.80 -12.48 8.09
CA LEU A 277 13.04 -11.78 7.06
C LEU A 277 13.03 -12.63 5.79
N GLN A 278 11.92 -12.65 5.06
CA GLN A 278 11.82 -13.35 3.78
C GLN A 278 12.92 -12.88 2.81
N PRO A 279 13.60 -13.80 2.09
CA PRO A 279 14.70 -13.47 1.19
C PRO A 279 14.35 -12.44 0.11
N THR A 280 13.12 -12.50 -0.45
CA THR A 280 12.66 -11.54 -1.46
C THR A 280 12.43 -10.14 -0.90
N ALA A 281 11.89 -10.03 0.32
CA ALA A 281 11.71 -8.75 1.01
C ALA A 281 13.07 -8.15 1.42
N ARG A 282 13.99 -8.98 1.93
CA ARG A 282 15.37 -8.56 2.26
C ARG A 282 16.06 -7.97 1.03
N ALA A 283 16.03 -8.68 -0.09
CA ALA A 283 16.63 -8.22 -1.34
C ALA A 283 16.01 -6.92 -1.85
N LEU A 284 14.67 -6.71 -1.68
CA LEU A 284 14.03 -5.45 -2.01
C LEU A 284 14.61 -4.29 -1.18
N VAL A 285 14.78 -4.50 0.12
CA VAL A 285 15.35 -3.49 1.03
C VAL A 285 16.82 -3.21 0.68
N GLU A 286 17.62 -4.23 0.38
CA GLU A 286 19.02 -4.07 -0.05
C GLU A 286 19.11 -3.24 -1.34
N VAL A 287 18.25 -3.49 -2.32
CA VAL A 287 18.18 -2.66 -3.54
C VAL A 287 17.73 -1.24 -3.19
N ALA A 288 16.70 -1.06 -2.35
CA ALA A 288 16.23 0.25 -1.93
C ALA A 288 17.35 1.12 -1.30
N GLN A 289 18.23 0.50 -0.51
CA GLN A 289 19.37 1.17 0.14
C GLN A 289 20.44 1.68 -0.84
N THR A 290 20.48 1.15 -2.06
CA THR A 290 21.44 1.59 -3.10
C THR A 290 20.91 2.69 -4.01
N LEU A 291 19.63 3.04 -3.89
CA LEU A 291 18.96 3.96 -4.81
C LEU A 291 18.78 5.34 -4.18
N ASP A 292 18.96 6.37 -4.98
CA ASP A 292 18.60 7.75 -4.66
C ASP A 292 17.30 8.12 -5.39
N ILE A 293 16.18 7.69 -4.83
CA ILE A 293 14.85 7.95 -5.41
C ILE A 293 14.50 9.44 -5.28
N GLU A 294 14.95 10.12 -4.23
CA GLU A 294 14.77 11.57 -4.06
C GLU A 294 15.39 12.34 -5.25
N ALA A 295 16.64 12.04 -5.59
CA ALA A 295 17.31 12.67 -6.74
C ALA A 295 16.63 12.31 -8.07
N ALA A 296 16.20 11.05 -8.24
CA ALA A 296 15.49 10.62 -9.44
C ALA A 296 14.17 11.39 -9.64
N LEU A 297 13.41 11.63 -8.58
CA LEU A 297 12.18 12.44 -8.61
C LEU A 297 12.47 13.94 -8.80
N ALA A 298 13.58 14.45 -8.27
CA ALA A 298 13.97 15.86 -8.41
C ALA A 298 14.49 16.20 -9.80
N SER A 299 14.97 15.24 -10.57
CA SER A 299 15.48 15.45 -11.94
C SER A 299 14.40 15.88 -12.93
N ILE A 300 13.12 15.72 -12.56
CA ILE A 300 11.98 16.25 -13.27
C ILE A 300 11.51 17.47 -12.45
N GLY A 301 12.11 18.61 -12.78
CA GLY A 301 11.78 19.90 -12.18
C GLY A 301 10.34 20.35 -12.54
N PRO A 302 9.81 21.36 -11.84
CA PRO A 302 8.58 22.00 -12.26
C PRO A 302 8.71 22.49 -13.71
N PRO A 303 7.60 22.56 -14.47
CA PRO A 303 7.62 22.94 -15.88
C PRO A 303 8.49 24.17 -16.09
N ARG A 304 9.46 24.08 -17.01
CA ARG A 304 10.28 25.21 -17.40
C ARG A 304 9.34 26.24 -18.01
N SER A 305 9.28 27.40 -17.35
CA SER A 305 8.51 28.60 -17.74
C SER A 305 8.81 29.06 -19.15
#